data_ae3fe41d339bc92ede8822595cd6d215
#
_entry.id   ae3fe41d339bc92ede8822595cd6d215
#
_cell.length_a   1.000
_cell.length_b   1.000
_cell.length_c   1.000
_cell.angle_alpha   90.00
_cell.angle_beta   90.00
_cell.angle_gamma   90.00
#
_symmetry.space_group_name_H-M   'P 1'
#
loop_
_entity.id
_entity.type
_entity.pdbx_description
1 polymer ?
#
loop_
_entity_poly.entity_id
_entity_poly.type
_entity_poly.pdbx_seq_one_letter_code
_entity_poly.pdbx_strand_id
1 'polypeptide(L)'
;MCIRDSSSAMSSLASTLTDTSTEVPEGHYEEKQMKQTVVPNRNAIFTSILYGHALSISSKHDCDVSLALGVHSGDHAIYPDCRPEFYNQLMHALDTGNWGSERISINLPYIDENKESILRDALDSCDYLDLDFDIVFANTNTSYSPDSKGRSSGKTGSDVERILACHAIGKKHPVEYTDDWDTVLEHALRIEFEYEAVQ
;
A
#
# COMPACT_ATOMS: atom_id res chain seq x y z
N MET A 1 -1.82 -5.53 0.36
CA MET A 1 -3.25 -5.81 0.10
C MET A 1 -3.43 -5.76 -1.40
N CYS A 2 -3.62 -6.90 -2.06
CA CYS A 2 -3.81 -6.94 -3.51
C CYS A 2 -5.17 -6.33 -3.82
N ILE A 3 -5.18 -5.12 -4.37
CA ILE A 3 -6.40 -4.40 -4.69
C ILE A 3 -6.71 -4.64 -6.17
N ARG A 4 -7.01 -5.87 -6.51
CA ARG A 4 -7.96 -6.11 -7.60
C ARG A 4 -9.33 -5.98 -6.98
N ASP A 5 -9.81 -4.76 -6.98
CA ASP A 5 -11.03 -4.42 -6.28
C ASP A 5 -12.22 -5.06 -6.98
N SER A 6 -12.88 -5.97 -6.28
CA SER A 6 -14.12 -6.60 -6.71
C SER A 6 -15.36 -5.69 -6.55
N SER A 7 -15.17 -4.44 -6.10
CA SER A 7 -16.23 -3.45 -6.06
C SER A 7 -16.62 -3.05 -7.49
N SER A 8 -17.85 -3.26 -7.88
CA SER A 8 -18.37 -2.89 -9.19
C SER A 8 -18.22 -1.39 -9.52
N ALA A 9 -18.14 -0.53 -8.50
CA ALA A 9 -17.90 0.90 -8.65
C ALA A 9 -16.44 1.22 -9.03
N MET A 10 -15.47 0.44 -8.55
CA MET A 10 -14.05 0.64 -8.83
C MET A 10 -13.62 0.02 -10.17
N SER A 11 -14.26 -1.05 -10.61
CA SER A 11 -13.92 -1.76 -11.84
C SER A 11 -14.14 -0.95 -13.13
N SER A 12 -14.91 0.15 -13.05
CA SER A 12 -15.13 1.08 -14.15
C SER A 12 -14.09 2.21 -14.25
N LEU A 13 -13.19 2.31 -13.26
CA LEU A 13 -12.15 3.35 -13.24
C LEU A 13 -10.95 2.90 -14.08
N ALA A 14 -10.38 3.84 -14.86
CA ALA A 14 -9.29 3.53 -15.79
C ALA A 14 -7.95 3.33 -15.05
N SER A 15 -7.44 2.09 -15.03
CA SER A 15 -6.13 1.73 -14.48
C SER A 15 -5.74 0.34 -14.97
N THR A 16 -4.44 0.04 -15.06
CA THR A 16 -3.96 -1.33 -15.30
C THR A 16 -4.33 -2.30 -14.17
N LEU A 17 -4.71 -1.80 -13.00
CA LEU A 17 -5.17 -2.62 -11.86
C LEU A 17 -6.66 -2.97 -11.95
N THR A 18 -7.43 -2.26 -12.75
CA THR A 18 -8.87 -2.49 -12.95
C THR A 18 -9.18 -3.09 -14.32
N ASP A 19 -8.32 -2.87 -15.31
CA ASP A 19 -8.42 -3.45 -16.66
C ASP A 19 -7.55 -4.70 -16.78
N THR A 20 -8.19 -5.86 -16.80
CA THR A 20 -7.49 -7.16 -16.92
C THR A 20 -6.93 -7.44 -18.32
N SER A 21 -7.23 -6.61 -19.31
CA SER A 21 -6.68 -6.72 -20.67
C SER A 21 -5.32 -6.05 -20.85
N THR A 22 -4.88 -5.24 -19.87
CA THR A 22 -3.59 -4.55 -19.87
C THR A 22 -2.61 -5.21 -18.91
N GLU A 23 -1.33 -5.24 -19.29
CA GLU A 23 -0.27 -5.75 -18.43
C GLU A 23 0.09 -4.72 -17.35
N VAL A 24 0.39 -5.21 -16.15
CA VAL A 24 0.92 -4.37 -15.07
C VAL A 24 2.38 -4.06 -15.38
N PRO A 25 2.82 -2.78 -15.33
CA PRO A 25 4.19 -2.41 -15.63
C PRO A 25 5.18 -3.06 -14.65
N GLU A 26 6.32 -3.47 -15.18
CA GLU A 26 7.48 -3.96 -14.43
C GLU A 26 8.50 -2.83 -14.26
N GLY A 27 9.43 -2.95 -13.29
CA GLY A 27 10.52 -2.01 -13.05
C GLY A 27 10.48 -1.35 -11.68
N HIS A 28 11.22 -0.24 -11.52
CA HIS A 28 11.29 0.49 -10.26
C HIS A 28 9.97 1.17 -9.91
N TYR A 29 9.62 1.19 -8.62
CA TYR A 29 8.31 1.68 -8.15
C TYR A 29 8.04 3.16 -8.47
N GLU A 30 9.06 4.01 -8.50
CA GLU A 30 8.92 5.44 -8.78
C GLU A 30 9.02 5.82 -10.26
N GLU A 31 9.16 4.84 -11.16
CA GLU A 31 9.22 5.11 -12.60
C GLU A 31 7.88 5.59 -13.16
N LYS A 32 7.96 6.45 -14.20
CA LYS A 32 6.76 7.11 -14.77
C LYS A 32 5.69 6.15 -15.27
N GLN A 33 6.07 4.95 -15.75
CA GLN A 33 5.10 3.94 -16.20
C GLN A 33 4.20 3.45 -15.06
N MET A 34 4.66 3.52 -13.81
CA MET A 34 3.85 3.13 -12.64
C MET A 34 2.59 3.99 -12.48
N LYS A 35 2.52 5.18 -13.10
CA LYS A 35 1.29 5.99 -13.12
C LYS A 35 0.11 5.28 -13.75
N GLN A 36 0.33 4.26 -14.58
CA GLN A 36 -0.73 3.43 -15.15
C GLN A 36 -1.44 2.56 -14.10
N THR A 37 -0.81 2.32 -12.94
CA THR A 37 -1.40 1.59 -11.81
C THR A 37 -2.27 2.48 -10.92
N VAL A 38 -2.28 3.79 -11.12
CA VAL A 38 -3.12 4.71 -10.35
C VAL A 38 -4.59 4.44 -10.67
N VAL A 39 -5.37 4.04 -9.67
CA VAL A 39 -6.82 3.96 -9.77
C VAL A 39 -7.38 5.33 -9.35
N PRO A 40 -8.01 6.08 -10.27
CA PRO A 40 -8.46 7.44 -9.98
C PRO A 40 -9.32 7.53 -8.72
N ASN A 41 -8.97 8.46 -7.83
CA ASN A 41 -9.76 8.78 -6.63
C ASN A 41 -9.95 7.62 -5.62
N ARG A 42 -9.18 6.54 -5.73
CA ARG A 42 -9.35 5.33 -4.90
C ARG A 42 -9.26 5.61 -3.41
N ASN A 43 -8.22 6.32 -2.97
CA ASN A 43 -8.01 6.59 -1.55
C ASN A 43 -9.06 7.55 -0.97
N ALA A 44 -9.57 8.51 -1.76
CA ALA A 44 -10.70 9.35 -1.35
C ALA A 44 -11.98 8.51 -1.14
N ILE A 45 -12.28 7.60 -2.05
CA ILE A 45 -13.46 6.72 -1.96
C ILE A 45 -13.37 5.86 -0.69
N PHE A 46 -12.24 5.19 -0.46
CA PHE A 46 -12.05 4.34 0.72
C PHE A 46 -12.10 5.16 2.02
N THR A 47 -11.42 6.30 2.06
CA THR A 47 -11.44 7.17 3.25
C THR A 47 -12.84 7.71 3.52
N SER A 48 -13.59 8.10 2.50
CA SER A 48 -14.97 8.58 2.68
C SER A 48 -15.91 7.51 3.23
N ILE A 49 -15.81 6.27 2.75
CA ILE A 49 -16.57 5.14 3.28
C ILE A 49 -16.19 4.87 4.73
N LEU A 50 -14.89 4.81 5.02
CA LEU A 50 -14.36 4.57 6.36
C LEU A 50 -14.78 5.66 7.34
N TYR A 51 -14.78 6.94 6.90
CA TYR A 51 -15.22 8.08 7.67
C TYR A 51 -16.70 7.98 8.05
N GLY A 52 -17.57 7.60 7.11
CA GLY A 52 -18.98 7.36 7.39
C GLY A 52 -19.23 6.24 8.42
N HIS A 53 -18.41 5.17 8.37
CA HIS A 53 -18.42 4.13 9.40
C HIS A 53 -17.95 4.66 10.76
N ALA A 54 -16.89 5.47 10.79
CA ALA A 54 -16.37 6.08 12.02
C ALA A 54 -17.41 6.96 12.70
N LEU A 55 -18.11 7.84 11.95
CA LEU A 55 -19.22 8.64 12.47
C LEU A 55 -20.33 7.77 13.07
N SER A 56 -20.67 6.68 12.39
CA SER A 56 -21.71 5.76 12.86
C SER A 56 -21.30 5.04 14.15
N ILE A 57 -20.04 4.63 14.27
CA ILE A 57 -19.48 4.01 15.49
C ILE A 57 -19.46 5.03 16.62
N SER A 58 -18.92 6.23 16.37
CA SER A 58 -18.83 7.32 17.33
C SER A 58 -20.20 7.66 17.93
N SER A 59 -21.20 7.87 17.06
CA SER A 59 -22.57 8.17 17.46
C SER A 59 -23.23 7.04 18.25
N LYS A 60 -23.01 5.77 17.82
CA LYS A 60 -23.63 4.61 18.46
C LYS A 60 -23.06 4.28 19.83
N HIS A 61 -21.74 4.47 20.00
CA HIS A 61 -21.01 4.05 21.19
C HIS A 61 -20.57 5.23 22.07
N ASP A 62 -20.88 6.44 21.68
CA ASP A 62 -20.52 7.68 22.36
C ASP A 62 -19.00 7.76 22.65
N CYS A 63 -18.17 7.51 21.63
CA CYS A 63 -16.70 7.46 21.72
C CYS A 63 -16.04 8.23 20.59
N ASP A 64 -14.80 8.63 20.81
CA ASP A 64 -13.92 9.13 19.76
C ASP A 64 -13.42 7.97 18.90
N VAL A 65 -13.24 8.23 17.59
CA VAL A 65 -12.78 7.21 16.63
C VAL A 65 -11.61 7.75 15.83
N SER A 66 -10.54 6.96 15.74
CA SER A 66 -9.39 7.28 14.89
C SER A 66 -9.36 6.33 13.69
N LEU A 67 -9.25 6.91 12.49
CA LEU A 67 -9.03 6.20 11.24
C LEU A 67 -7.53 6.00 11.06
N ALA A 68 -7.07 4.77 10.83
CA ALA A 68 -5.68 4.50 10.52
C ALA A 68 -5.52 4.05 9.06
N LEU A 69 -4.58 4.68 8.33
CA LEU A 69 -4.26 4.36 6.94
C LEU A 69 -2.75 4.11 6.82
N GLY A 70 -2.37 3.05 6.12
CA GLY A 70 -0.99 2.64 5.93
C GLY A 70 -0.31 3.25 4.69
N VAL A 71 -0.63 4.50 4.37
CA VAL A 71 0.05 5.23 3.29
C VAL A 71 1.46 5.63 3.72
N HIS A 72 2.41 5.63 2.79
CA HIS A 72 3.82 5.88 3.07
C HIS A 72 4.50 6.75 2.00
N SER A 73 5.70 7.26 2.31
CA SER A 73 6.41 8.23 1.46
C SER A 73 6.80 7.66 0.08
N GLY A 74 7.10 6.37 -0.03
CA GLY A 74 7.40 5.71 -1.30
C GLY A 74 6.28 5.85 -2.34
N ASP A 75 5.04 6.02 -1.90
CA ASP A 75 3.89 6.22 -2.78
C ASP A 75 3.80 7.66 -3.36
N HIS A 76 4.45 8.65 -2.74
CA HIS A 76 4.23 10.08 -3.03
C HIS A 76 4.62 10.50 -4.45
N ALA A 77 5.60 9.82 -5.06
CA ALA A 77 6.07 10.14 -6.42
C ALA A 77 5.01 9.80 -7.48
N ILE A 78 4.28 8.71 -7.28
CA ILE A 78 3.36 8.11 -8.26
C ILE A 78 1.90 8.38 -7.92
N TYR A 79 1.54 8.33 -6.63
CA TYR A 79 0.16 8.42 -6.14
C TYR A 79 -0.09 9.75 -5.42
N PRO A 80 -0.67 10.77 -6.10
CA PRO A 80 -0.94 12.07 -5.48
C PRO A 80 -1.87 11.97 -4.26
N ASP A 81 -2.74 10.97 -4.24
CA ASP A 81 -3.69 10.68 -3.16
C ASP A 81 -3.08 9.89 -1.98
N CYS A 82 -1.74 9.74 -1.95
CA CYS A 82 -0.98 9.26 -0.80
C CYS A 82 -0.22 10.37 -0.05
N ARG A 83 -0.30 11.63 -0.52
CA ARG A 83 0.48 12.75 0.03
C ARG A 83 -0.21 13.38 1.26
N PRO A 84 0.57 13.98 2.19
CA PRO A 84 0.02 14.66 3.37
C PRO A 84 -1.02 15.72 3.03
N GLU A 85 -0.76 16.54 2.01
CA GLU A 85 -1.65 17.63 1.60
C GLU A 85 -3.02 17.12 1.15
N PHE A 86 -3.06 15.96 0.48
CA PHE A 86 -4.30 15.33 0.07
C PHE A 86 -5.18 14.98 1.28
N TYR A 87 -4.60 14.30 2.28
CA TYR A 87 -5.36 13.92 3.48
C TYR A 87 -5.79 15.12 4.31
N ASN A 88 -4.97 16.16 4.42
CA ASN A 88 -5.35 17.41 5.09
C ASN A 88 -6.58 18.03 4.45
N GLN A 89 -6.63 18.12 3.11
CA GLN A 89 -7.78 18.69 2.39
C GLN A 89 -9.00 17.76 2.44
N LEU A 90 -8.82 16.46 2.29
CA LEU A 90 -9.90 15.49 2.33
C LEU A 90 -10.58 15.47 3.71
N MET A 91 -9.79 15.41 4.80
CA MET A 91 -10.33 15.47 6.16
C MET A 91 -11.07 16.77 6.42
N HIS A 92 -10.50 17.92 5.99
CA HIS A 92 -11.19 19.21 6.12
C HIS A 92 -12.56 19.22 5.42
N ALA A 93 -12.64 18.63 4.22
CA ALA A 93 -13.91 18.54 3.50
C ALA A 93 -14.91 17.61 4.20
N LEU A 94 -14.45 16.45 4.70
CA LEU A 94 -15.30 15.52 5.44
C LEU A 94 -15.78 16.09 6.76
N ASP A 95 -14.92 16.81 7.49
CA ASP A 95 -15.26 17.47 8.75
C ASP A 95 -16.31 18.58 8.54
N THR A 96 -16.13 19.37 7.49
CA THR A 96 -17.09 20.46 7.14
C THR A 96 -18.44 19.89 6.71
N GLY A 97 -18.46 18.73 6.09
CA GLY A 97 -19.67 18.13 5.51
C GLY A 97 -20.49 17.26 6.47
N ASN A 98 -20.04 17.04 7.71
CA ASN A 98 -20.69 16.10 8.62
C ASN A 98 -20.85 16.64 10.05
N TRP A 99 -21.97 16.31 10.69
CA TRP A 99 -22.17 16.52 12.13
C TRP A 99 -21.43 15.45 12.93
N GLY A 100 -20.86 15.82 14.08
CA GLY A 100 -20.12 14.89 14.95
C GLY A 100 -18.69 14.61 14.50
N SER A 101 -18.19 15.37 13.53
CA SER A 101 -16.83 15.23 12.98
C SER A 101 -15.73 15.56 14.00
N GLU A 102 -16.02 16.37 15.01
CA GLU A 102 -15.09 16.74 16.09
C GLU A 102 -14.57 15.53 16.90
N ARG A 103 -15.22 14.38 16.76
CA ARG A 103 -14.85 13.12 17.42
C ARG A 103 -14.10 12.14 16.50
N ILE A 104 -13.87 12.53 15.26
CA ILE A 104 -13.20 11.71 14.26
C ILE A 104 -11.81 12.27 14.00
N SER A 105 -10.80 11.43 14.08
CA SER A 105 -9.41 11.78 13.75
C SER A 105 -8.84 10.84 12.70
N ILE A 106 -7.77 11.27 12.02
CA ILE A 106 -7.00 10.42 11.12
C ILE A 106 -5.60 10.19 11.70
N ASN A 107 -5.13 8.96 11.61
CA ASN A 107 -3.77 8.55 11.95
C ASN A 107 -3.09 8.00 10.69
N LEU A 108 -2.00 8.62 10.28
CA LEU A 108 -1.18 8.25 9.13
C LEU A 108 0.25 7.92 9.64
N PRO A 109 0.45 6.78 10.33
CA PRO A 109 1.67 6.52 11.07
C PRO A 109 2.92 6.44 10.19
N TYR A 110 2.76 6.18 8.89
CA TYR A 110 3.86 5.98 7.96
C TYR A 110 3.93 7.02 6.85
N ILE A 111 3.21 8.14 6.98
CA ILE A 111 3.08 9.13 5.90
C ILE A 111 4.43 9.68 5.41
N ASP A 112 5.40 9.83 6.31
CA ASP A 112 6.75 10.29 6.03
C ASP A 112 7.80 9.15 6.07
N GLU A 113 7.34 7.90 6.24
CA GLU A 113 8.17 6.71 6.36
C GLU A 113 8.21 5.92 5.05
N ASN A 114 9.19 5.04 4.90
CA ASN A 114 9.33 4.14 3.76
C ASN A 114 8.92 2.69 4.12
N LYS A 115 8.94 1.80 3.15
CA LYS A 115 8.53 0.40 3.34
C LYS A 115 9.49 -0.37 4.26
N GLU A 116 10.76 0.01 4.34
CA GLU A 116 11.72 -0.57 5.30
C GLU A 116 11.30 -0.24 6.74
N SER A 117 11.00 1.04 7.05
CA SER A 117 10.53 1.46 8.36
C SER A 117 9.27 0.72 8.79
N ILE A 118 8.32 0.54 7.86
CA ILE A 118 7.09 -0.23 8.09
C ILE A 118 7.41 -1.68 8.47
N LEU A 119 8.36 -2.31 7.78
CA LEU A 119 8.73 -3.70 8.08
C LEU A 119 9.49 -3.82 9.42
N ARG A 120 10.29 -2.82 9.80
CA ARG A 120 10.95 -2.77 11.11
C ARG A 120 9.92 -2.65 12.24
N ASP A 121 8.96 -1.72 12.10
CA ASP A 121 7.86 -1.58 13.05
C ASP A 121 7.01 -2.87 13.14
N ALA A 122 6.80 -3.55 12.02
CA ALA A 122 6.12 -4.83 11.99
C ALA A 122 6.89 -5.95 12.72
N LEU A 123 8.23 -5.98 12.64
CA LEU A 123 9.06 -6.90 13.43
C LEU A 123 8.90 -6.63 14.91
N ASP A 124 9.06 -5.37 15.33
CA ASP A 124 8.92 -4.97 16.74
C ASP A 124 7.50 -5.27 17.27
N SER A 125 6.48 -5.03 16.45
CA SER A 125 5.08 -5.33 16.78
C SER A 125 4.83 -6.83 16.92
N CYS A 126 5.41 -7.66 16.04
CA CYS A 126 5.30 -9.11 16.13
C CYS A 126 5.98 -9.63 17.41
N ASP A 127 7.18 -9.13 17.73
CA ASP A 127 7.89 -9.48 18.96
C ASP A 127 7.09 -9.08 20.21
N TYR A 128 6.53 -7.86 20.22
CA TYR A 128 5.71 -7.37 21.34
C TYR A 128 4.43 -8.20 21.56
N LEU A 129 3.82 -8.69 20.47
CA LEU A 129 2.57 -9.46 20.51
C LEU A 129 2.78 -10.97 20.58
N ASP A 130 4.02 -11.44 20.68
CA ASP A 130 4.39 -12.87 20.63
C ASP A 130 3.85 -13.57 19.35
N LEU A 131 4.01 -12.89 18.21
CA LEU A 131 3.63 -13.38 16.90
C LEU A 131 4.87 -13.72 16.06
N ASP A 132 4.77 -14.78 15.26
CA ASP A 132 5.81 -15.12 14.29
C ASP A 132 5.69 -14.23 13.05
N PHE A 133 6.71 -13.38 12.82
CA PHE A 133 6.75 -12.47 11.67
C PHE A 133 6.60 -13.20 10.34
N ASP A 134 7.27 -14.33 10.16
CA ASP A 134 7.26 -15.06 8.88
C ASP A 134 5.87 -15.66 8.63
N ILE A 135 5.18 -16.13 9.67
CA ILE A 135 3.78 -16.59 9.57
C ILE A 135 2.84 -15.45 9.21
N VAL A 136 2.97 -14.29 9.88
CA VAL A 136 2.14 -13.12 9.60
C VAL A 136 2.34 -12.66 8.16
N PHE A 137 3.60 -12.50 7.73
CA PHE A 137 3.93 -11.96 6.42
C PHE A 137 3.76 -12.95 5.27
N ALA A 138 3.79 -14.26 5.51
CA ALA A 138 3.41 -15.26 4.52
C ALA A 138 1.94 -15.14 4.06
N ASN A 139 1.08 -14.52 4.89
CA ASN A 139 -0.31 -14.25 4.56
C ASN A 139 -0.55 -12.87 3.93
N THR A 140 0.51 -12.13 3.59
CA THR A 140 0.41 -10.85 2.89
C THR A 140 0.77 -11.01 1.42
N ASN A 141 0.11 -10.24 0.55
CA ASN A 141 0.47 -10.17 -0.87
C ASN A 141 0.51 -8.71 -1.30
N THR A 142 1.60 -8.31 -1.97
CA THR A 142 1.77 -6.97 -2.51
C THR A 142 1.80 -6.95 -4.04
N SER A 143 1.89 -8.12 -4.69
CA SER A 143 1.95 -8.20 -6.14
C SER A 143 0.66 -7.72 -6.79
N TYR A 144 0.79 -6.89 -7.81
CA TYR A 144 -0.33 -6.46 -8.64
C TYR A 144 -0.70 -7.48 -9.72
N SER A 145 0.17 -8.46 -10.00
CA SER A 145 -0.05 -9.49 -11.02
C SER A 145 0.41 -10.88 -10.53
N PRO A 146 -0.26 -11.43 -9.50
CA PRO A 146 0.05 -12.79 -9.04
C PRO A 146 -0.39 -13.82 -10.09
N ASP A 147 0.31 -14.95 -10.15
CA ASP A 147 -0.08 -16.10 -10.98
C ASP A 147 -1.37 -16.77 -10.45
N SER A 148 -1.82 -17.81 -11.15
CA SER A 148 -3.03 -18.56 -10.76
C SER A 148 -2.94 -19.27 -9.40
N LYS A 149 -1.72 -19.41 -8.84
CA LYS A 149 -1.46 -19.96 -7.51
C LYS A 149 -1.27 -18.87 -6.45
N GLY A 150 -1.36 -17.59 -6.83
CA GLY A 150 -1.16 -16.44 -5.95
C GLY A 150 0.31 -16.04 -5.78
N ARG A 151 1.26 -16.65 -6.52
CA ARG A 151 2.68 -16.32 -6.43
C ARG A 151 3.00 -15.06 -7.23
N SER A 152 3.90 -14.26 -6.68
CA SER A 152 4.41 -13.04 -7.32
C SER A 152 5.51 -13.35 -8.34
N SER A 153 5.61 -12.55 -9.41
CA SER A 153 6.74 -12.61 -10.34
C SER A 153 8.03 -12.01 -9.74
N GLY A 154 7.93 -11.17 -8.73
CA GLY A 154 9.04 -10.39 -8.21
C GLY A 154 9.47 -9.21 -9.09
N LYS A 155 8.70 -8.85 -10.13
CA LYS A 155 9.11 -7.88 -11.16
C LYS A 155 8.27 -6.61 -11.20
N THR A 156 7.05 -6.64 -10.66
CA THR A 156 6.24 -5.41 -10.58
C THR A 156 6.87 -4.43 -9.60
N GLY A 157 6.64 -3.13 -9.78
CA GLY A 157 7.21 -2.11 -8.88
C GLY A 157 6.94 -2.38 -7.40
N SER A 158 5.73 -2.81 -7.07
CA SER A 158 5.38 -3.18 -5.68
C SER A 158 6.13 -4.42 -5.17
N ASP A 159 6.48 -5.37 -6.06
CA ASP A 159 7.30 -6.51 -5.69
C ASP A 159 8.75 -6.09 -5.42
N VAL A 160 9.33 -5.30 -6.34
CA VAL A 160 10.71 -4.80 -6.22
C VAL A 160 10.89 -4.03 -4.91
N GLU A 161 10.02 -3.05 -4.63
CA GLU A 161 10.05 -2.28 -3.40
C GLU A 161 9.95 -3.18 -2.14
N ARG A 162 9.07 -4.21 -2.17
CA ARG A 162 8.90 -5.13 -1.06
C ARG A 162 10.12 -6.03 -0.84
N ILE A 163 10.72 -6.54 -1.93
CA ILE A 163 11.93 -7.37 -1.88
C ILE A 163 13.10 -6.57 -1.29
N LEU A 164 13.30 -5.34 -1.76
CA LEU A 164 14.35 -4.44 -1.26
C LEU A 164 14.16 -4.11 0.22
N ALA A 165 12.94 -3.82 0.65
CA ALA A 165 12.64 -3.54 2.04
C ALA A 165 12.87 -4.78 2.94
N CYS A 166 12.51 -5.99 2.50
CA CYS A 166 12.81 -7.22 3.23
C CYS A 166 14.33 -7.47 3.31
N HIS A 167 15.06 -7.24 2.21
CA HIS A 167 16.52 -7.36 2.19
C HIS A 167 17.19 -6.39 3.17
N ALA A 168 16.73 -5.13 3.22
CA ALA A 168 17.26 -4.08 4.10
C ALA A 168 17.10 -4.41 5.59
N ILE A 169 16.07 -5.15 5.98
CA ILE A 169 15.87 -5.63 7.35
C ILE A 169 16.51 -7.00 7.62
N GLY A 170 17.27 -7.56 6.66
CA GLY A 170 17.96 -8.85 6.79
C GLY A 170 17.03 -10.07 6.77
N LYS A 171 15.84 -9.95 6.19
CA LYS A 171 14.85 -11.02 6.08
C LYS A 171 14.64 -11.44 4.62
N LYS A 172 14.33 -12.72 4.40
CA LYS A 172 13.66 -13.15 3.18
C LYS A 172 12.19 -12.80 3.28
N HIS A 173 11.59 -12.39 2.16
CA HIS A 173 10.15 -12.26 2.13
C HIS A 173 9.50 -13.65 2.18
N PRO A 174 8.62 -13.95 3.15
CA PRO A 174 8.12 -15.30 3.39
C PRO A 174 7.01 -15.76 2.45
N VAL A 175 6.74 -15.03 1.36
CA VAL A 175 5.80 -15.46 0.31
C VAL A 175 6.52 -16.22 -0.80
N GLU A 176 5.79 -17.05 -1.52
CA GLU A 176 6.31 -17.73 -2.71
C GLU A 176 6.36 -16.78 -3.92
N TYR A 177 7.50 -16.82 -4.62
CA TYR A 177 7.68 -16.22 -5.93
C TYR A 177 7.66 -17.29 -7.03
N THR A 178 7.51 -16.86 -8.30
CA THR A 178 7.65 -17.78 -9.45
C THR A 178 9.07 -18.29 -9.62
N ASP A 179 10.05 -17.47 -9.24
CA ASP A 179 11.48 -17.80 -9.20
C ASP A 179 11.94 -17.92 -7.73
N ASP A 180 13.16 -18.39 -7.51
CA ASP A 180 13.73 -18.46 -6.16
C ASP A 180 14.08 -17.06 -5.62
N TRP A 181 14.26 -16.98 -4.28
CA TRP A 181 14.53 -15.71 -3.61
C TRP A 181 15.79 -15.01 -4.12
N ASP A 182 16.86 -15.75 -4.38
CA ASP A 182 18.13 -15.16 -4.79
C ASP A 182 18.00 -14.52 -6.19
N THR A 183 17.25 -15.16 -7.08
CA THR A 183 16.92 -14.63 -8.42
C THR A 183 16.07 -13.36 -8.36
N VAL A 184 15.00 -13.33 -7.55
CA VAL A 184 14.16 -12.13 -7.46
C VAL A 184 14.86 -11.00 -6.73
N LEU A 185 15.73 -11.30 -5.76
CA LEU A 185 16.55 -10.31 -5.07
C LEU A 185 17.59 -9.70 -6.00
N GLU A 186 18.31 -10.51 -6.78
CA GLU A 186 19.27 -10.01 -7.78
C GLU A 186 18.59 -9.08 -8.79
N HIS A 187 17.41 -9.47 -9.25
CA HIS A 187 16.60 -8.62 -10.13
C HIS A 187 16.25 -7.28 -9.47
N ALA A 188 15.75 -7.29 -8.23
CA ALA A 188 15.35 -6.08 -7.52
C ALA A 188 16.54 -5.14 -7.27
N LEU A 189 17.69 -5.68 -6.83
CA LEU A 189 18.92 -4.90 -6.64
C LEU A 189 19.44 -4.27 -7.93
N ARG A 190 19.32 -4.99 -9.06
CA ARG A 190 19.69 -4.44 -10.37
C ARG A 190 18.77 -3.29 -10.78
N ILE A 191 17.46 -3.43 -10.60
CA ILE A 191 16.48 -2.38 -10.91
C ILE A 191 16.76 -1.13 -10.07
N GLU A 192 17.04 -1.28 -8.79
CA GLU A 192 17.40 -0.18 -7.89
C GLU A 192 18.66 0.54 -8.38
N PHE A 193 19.73 -0.21 -8.66
CA PHE A 193 20.98 0.34 -9.17
C PHE A 193 20.81 1.09 -10.51
N GLU A 194 20.03 0.52 -11.44
CA GLU A 194 19.73 1.16 -12.72
C GLU A 194 18.93 2.46 -12.55
N TYR A 195 17.99 2.48 -11.60
CA TYR A 195 17.20 3.67 -11.27
C TYR A 195 18.04 4.77 -10.65
N GLU A 196 18.89 4.46 -9.67
CA GLU A 196 19.83 5.43 -9.05
C GLU A 196 20.83 6.02 -10.06
N ALA A 197 21.28 5.23 -11.03
CA ALA A 197 22.24 5.67 -12.04
C ALA A 197 21.67 6.69 -13.04
N VAL A 198 20.36 6.87 -13.10
CA VAL A 198 19.65 7.77 -14.04
C VAL A 198 19.20 9.08 -13.37
N GLN A 199 19.25 9.15 -12.04
CA GLN A 199 18.97 10.37 -11.27
C GLN A 199 20.19 11.30 -11.16
#